data_3398d680c4ac620f0c3beab54ee00d83
#
_entry.id   3398d680c4ac620f0c3beab54ee00d83
#
_cell.length_a   1.000
_cell.length_b   1.000
_cell.length_c   1.000
_cell.angle_alpha   90.00
_cell.angle_beta   90.00
_cell.angle_gamma   90.00
#
_symmetry.space_group_name_H-M   'P 1'
#
loop_
_entity.id
_entity.type
_entity.pdbx_description
1 polymer ?
#
loop_
_entity_poly.entity_id
_entity_poly.type
_entity_poly.pdbx_seq_one_letter_code
_entity_poly.pdbx_strand_id
1 'polypeptide(L)'
;MNSREISEYKTKIMLHLLSDKELVSLLDAQGQFEYPDEMIYQRIFPYGRIPDTELETKTYITVMVDVPSLPKNNDSVRDVTVTLRVLSHESLMQVPGENGTRIDLLSARVDALLNESYDFGIGPIALVYNKEFVLDNKHFYRELKFQTL
;
A
#
# COMPACT_ATOMS: atom_id res chain seq x y z
N MET A 1 -16.16 7.47 10.28
CA MET A 1 -14.89 7.13 10.97
C MET A 1 -14.42 8.33 11.78
N ASN A 2 -14.03 8.11 13.02
CA ASN A 2 -13.36 9.16 13.78
C ASN A 2 -11.84 8.93 13.79
N SER A 3 -11.09 9.92 14.25
CA SER A 3 -9.62 9.87 14.17
C SER A 3 -9.00 8.75 15.02
N ARG A 4 -9.71 8.23 16.02
CA ARG A 4 -9.22 7.11 16.82
C ARG A 4 -9.20 5.79 16.06
N GLU A 5 -10.02 5.69 15.02
CA GLU A 5 -10.15 4.47 14.20
C GLU A 5 -9.13 4.38 13.09
N ILE A 6 -8.36 5.45 12.84
CA ILE A 6 -7.38 5.47 11.75
C ILE A 6 -6.34 4.36 11.87
N SER A 7 -5.79 4.17 13.07
CA SER A 7 -4.78 3.12 13.30
C SER A 7 -5.35 1.72 13.12
N GLU A 8 -6.57 1.48 13.59
CA GLU A 8 -7.26 0.20 13.39
C GLU A 8 -7.52 -0.07 11.91
N TYR A 9 -7.92 0.96 11.19
CA TYR A 9 -8.18 0.88 9.77
C TYR A 9 -6.92 0.52 8.98
N LYS A 10 -5.81 1.19 9.29
CA LYS A 10 -4.51 0.87 8.68
C LYS A 10 -4.09 -0.57 8.97
N THR A 11 -4.27 -1.01 10.22
CA THR A 11 -3.93 -2.38 10.61
C THR A 11 -4.74 -3.40 9.82
N LYS A 12 -6.04 -3.18 9.67
CA LYS A 12 -6.91 -4.07 8.88
C LYS A 12 -6.47 -4.15 7.42
N ILE A 13 -6.11 -3.01 6.83
CA ILE A 13 -5.59 -2.98 5.46
C ILE A 13 -4.31 -3.79 5.35
N MET A 14 -3.35 -3.55 6.24
CA MET A 14 -2.06 -4.25 6.20
C MET A 14 -2.25 -5.76 6.37
N LEU A 15 -3.06 -6.19 7.32
CA LEU A 15 -3.30 -7.62 7.55
C LEU A 15 -4.01 -8.28 6.37
N HIS A 16 -4.93 -7.56 5.74
CA HIS A 16 -5.61 -8.07 4.54
C HIS A 16 -4.62 -8.26 3.38
N LEU A 17 -3.74 -7.29 3.16
CA LEU A 17 -2.71 -7.41 2.14
C LEU A 17 -1.75 -8.57 2.43
N LEU A 18 -1.32 -8.72 3.68
CA LEU A 18 -0.40 -9.80 4.07
C LEU A 18 -1.05 -11.18 4.09
N SER A 19 -2.37 -11.27 3.97
CA SER A 19 -3.05 -12.56 3.81
C SER A 19 -2.94 -13.14 2.39
N ASP A 20 -2.50 -12.35 1.43
CA ASP A 20 -2.36 -12.76 0.04
C ASP A 20 -0.96 -13.28 -0.24
N LYS A 21 -0.85 -14.55 -0.63
CA LYS A 21 0.44 -15.20 -0.85
C LYS A 21 1.24 -14.59 -2.00
N GLU A 22 0.55 -14.17 -3.05
CA GLU A 22 1.19 -13.56 -4.22
C GLU A 22 1.80 -12.21 -3.85
N LEU A 23 1.04 -11.38 -3.11
CA LEU A 23 1.55 -10.10 -2.64
C LEU A 23 2.75 -10.28 -1.72
N VAL A 24 2.66 -11.20 -0.77
CA VAL A 24 3.77 -11.49 0.17
C VAL A 24 5.02 -11.93 -0.58
N SER A 25 4.88 -12.80 -1.58
CA SER A 25 6.01 -13.26 -2.41
C SER A 25 6.69 -12.11 -3.15
N LEU A 26 5.91 -11.18 -3.69
CA LEU A 26 6.44 -10.01 -4.38
C LEU A 26 7.11 -9.02 -3.41
N LEU A 27 6.54 -8.88 -2.23
CA LEU A 27 7.03 -7.95 -1.21
C LEU A 27 8.31 -8.45 -0.55
N ASP A 28 8.41 -9.75 -0.30
CA ASP A 28 9.61 -10.40 0.24
C ASP A 28 10.51 -10.89 -0.91
N ALA A 29 11.03 -9.93 -1.65
CA ALA A 29 11.83 -10.22 -2.85
C ALA A 29 13.06 -11.11 -2.59
N GLN A 30 13.60 -11.06 -1.37
CA GLN A 30 14.84 -11.75 -0.98
C GLN A 30 14.59 -12.98 -0.13
N GLY A 31 13.32 -13.34 0.14
CA GLY A 31 12.97 -14.52 0.93
C GLY A 31 13.47 -14.48 2.37
N GLN A 32 13.35 -13.33 3.04
CA GLN A 32 13.91 -13.09 4.37
C GLN A 32 12.95 -13.38 5.52
N PHE A 33 11.65 -13.51 5.25
CA PHE A 33 10.62 -13.61 6.27
C PHE A 33 9.98 -14.99 6.30
N GLU A 34 9.91 -15.59 7.47
CA GLU A 34 9.22 -16.87 7.67
C GLU A 34 7.71 -16.68 7.74
N TYR A 35 7.26 -15.63 8.43
CA TYR A 35 5.84 -15.32 8.60
C TYR A 35 5.51 -13.93 8.05
N PRO A 36 4.37 -13.78 7.35
CA PRO A 36 4.00 -12.49 6.74
C PRO A 36 3.90 -11.33 7.74
N ASP A 37 3.40 -11.56 8.94
CA ASP A 37 3.22 -10.50 9.94
C ASP A 37 4.54 -9.95 10.48
N GLU A 38 5.65 -10.66 10.30
CA GLU A 38 7.00 -10.13 10.59
C GLU A 38 7.38 -8.97 9.67
N MET A 39 6.69 -8.82 8.55
CA MET A 39 6.95 -7.76 7.58
C MET A 39 6.43 -6.39 8.01
N ILE A 40 5.54 -6.34 9.00
CA ILE A 40 5.02 -5.07 9.54
C ILE A 40 6.19 -4.29 10.15
N TYR A 41 6.32 -3.01 9.75
CA TYR A 41 7.46 -2.14 10.05
C TYR A 41 8.81 -2.57 9.45
N GLN A 42 8.79 -3.60 8.58
CA GLN A 42 10.00 -4.04 7.86
C GLN A 42 9.83 -3.88 6.34
N ARG A 43 8.66 -4.25 5.81
CA ARG A 43 8.32 -4.19 4.38
C ARG A 43 6.96 -3.59 4.11
N ILE A 44 6.13 -3.40 5.14
CA ILE A 44 4.87 -2.69 5.06
C ILE A 44 4.73 -1.77 6.27
N PHE A 45 4.43 -0.51 6.01
CA PHE A 45 4.47 0.55 7.02
C PHE A 45 3.13 1.28 7.10
N PRO A 46 2.61 1.51 8.33
CA PRO A 46 1.37 2.28 8.52
C PRO A 46 1.61 3.79 8.50
N TYR A 47 2.59 4.24 7.74
CA TYR A 47 2.91 5.65 7.54
C TYR A 47 3.73 5.82 6.27
N GLY A 48 3.75 7.05 5.72
CA GLY A 48 4.58 7.38 4.59
C GLY A 48 6.05 7.42 5.00
N ARG A 49 6.91 6.81 4.20
CA ARG A 49 8.36 6.89 4.41
C ARG A 49 9.10 6.98 3.09
N ILE A 50 10.25 7.61 3.15
CA ILE A 50 11.18 7.69 2.02
C ILE A 50 12.38 6.80 2.36
N PRO A 51 12.90 6.00 1.41
CA PRO A 51 14.05 5.13 1.68
C PRO A 51 15.31 5.95 1.95
N ASP A 52 16.21 5.38 2.74
CA ASP A 52 17.59 5.85 2.74
C ASP A 52 18.20 5.43 1.41
N THR A 53 18.37 6.38 0.50
CA THR A 53 18.71 6.13 -0.89
C THR A 53 20.08 5.51 -1.08
N GLU A 54 20.97 5.64 -0.10
CA GLU A 54 22.32 5.05 -0.16
C GLU A 54 22.38 3.63 0.41
N LEU A 55 21.49 3.30 1.35
CA LEU A 55 21.59 2.08 2.14
C LEU A 55 20.47 1.06 1.92
N GLU A 56 19.31 1.49 1.43
CA GLU A 56 18.16 0.59 1.33
C GLU A 56 18.02 -0.06 -0.04
N THR A 57 18.19 -1.38 -0.09
CA THR A 57 17.95 -2.21 -1.26
C THR A 57 16.79 -3.15 -0.94
N LYS A 58 15.58 -2.64 -0.97
CA LYS A 58 14.39 -3.42 -0.63
C LYS A 58 13.14 -2.92 -1.34
N THR A 59 12.11 -3.75 -1.30
CA THR A 59 10.76 -3.43 -1.75
C THR A 59 9.88 -3.25 -0.52
N TYR A 60 9.03 -2.23 -0.50
CA TYR A 60 8.10 -2.05 0.60
C TYR A 60 6.84 -1.28 0.19
N ILE A 61 5.83 -1.38 1.05
CA ILE A 61 4.54 -0.69 0.90
C ILE A 61 4.37 0.28 2.06
N THR A 62 3.85 1.47 1.77
CA THR A 62 3.43 2.42 2.80
C THR A 62 1.93 2.63 2.70
N VAL A 63 1.27 2.77 3.85
CA VAL A 63 -0.18 2.98 3.95
C VAL A 63 -0.44 4.27 4.69
N MET A 64 -1.10 5.21 4.03
CA MET A 64 -1.53 6.47 4.62
C MET A 64 -3.05 6.55 4.54
N VAL A 65 -3.67 7.00 5.62
CA VAL A 65 -5.12 7.20 5.69
C VAL A 65 -5.39 8.64 6.10
N ASP A 66 -6.16 9.32 5.28
CA ASP A 66 -6.53 10.71 5.50
C ASP A 66 -8.05 10.86 5.58
N VAL A 67 -8.47 11.69 6.52
CA VAL A 67 -9.88 12.06 6.68
C VAL A 67 -9.96 13.54 6.36
N PRO A 68 -10.34 13.91 5.13
CA PRO A 68 -10.43 15.32 4.75
C PRO A 68 -11.57 16.03 5.45
N SER A 69 -11.63 17.34 5.29
CA SER A 69 -12.64 18.18 5.92
C SER A 69 -14.06 17.70 5.62
N LEU A 70 -14.92 17.74 6.63
CA LEU A 70 -16.32 17.41 6.44
C LEU A 70 -16.99 18.42 5.50
N PRO A 71 -17.90 17.97 4.62
CA PRO A 71 -18.79 18.88 3.91
C PRO A 71 -19.60 19.71 4.91
N LYS A 72 -19.82 20.99 4.62
CA LYS A 72 -20.53 21.89 5.54
C LYS A 72 -21.91 21.42 5.95
N ASN A 73 -22.56 20.63 5.12
CA ASN A 73 -23.96 20.23 5.30
C ASN A 73 -24.15 18.76 5.69
N ASN A 74 -23.06 18.05 6.05
CA ASN A 74 -23.18 16.64 6.40
C ASN A 74 -22.13 16.24 7.42
N ASP A 75 -22.54 16.19 8.69
CA ASP A 75 -21.64 15.88 9.80
C ASP A 75 -21.47 14.38 10.02
N SER A 76 -22.29 13.54 9.37
CA SER A 76 -22.31 12.10 9.62
C SER A 76 -21.50 11.28 8.62
N VAL A 77 -21.14 11.86 7.48
CA VAL A 77 -20.40 11.17 6.42
C VAL A 77 -19.06 11.86 6.21
N ARG A 78 -17.99 11.07 6.26
CA ARG A 78 -16.64 11.55 5.98
C ARG A 78 -16.09 10.79 4.80
N ASP A 79 -15.53 11.52 3.86
CA ASP A 79 -14.73 10.92 2.80
C ASP A 79 -13.39 10.51 3.40
N VAL A 80 -13.05 9.25 3.24
CA VAL A 80 -11.75 8.74 3.67
C VAL A 80 -10.94 8.42 2.45
N THR A 81 -9.69 8.87 2.42
CA THR A 81 -8.74 8.51 1.37
C THR A 81 -7.66 7.61 1.92
N VAL A 82 -7.34 6.57 1.18
CA VAL A 82 -6.27 5.64 1.48
C VAL A 82 -5.25 5.73 0.36
N THR A 83 -4.03 6.08 0.70
CA THR A 83 -2.95 6.19 -0.27
C THR A 83 -1.89 5.15 0.06
N LEU A 84 -1.63 4.26 -0.90
CA LEU A 84 -0.58 3.27 -0.79
C LEU A 84 0.50 3.57 -1.82
N ARG A 85 1.75 3.43 -1.40
CA ARG A 85 2.89 3.47 -2.30
C ARG A 85 3.58 2.12 -2.26
N VAL A 86 3.77 1.54 -3.43
CA VAL A 86 4.57 0.32 -3.61
C VAL A 86 5.89 0.77 -4.21
N LEU A 87 6.96 0.61 -3.45
CA LEU A 87 8.27 1.17 -3.77
C LEU A 87 9.30 0.07 -3.86
N SER A 88 10.24 0.19 -4.80
CA SER A 88 11.32 -0.78 -4.93
C SER A 88 12.62 -0.13 -5.41
N HIS A 89 13.72 -0.68 -4.93
CA HIS A 89 15.04 -0.42 -5.48
C HIS A 89 15.12 -1.03 -6.89
N GLU A 90 15.87 -0.39 -7.79
CA GLU A 90 15.98 -0.83 -9.19
C GLU A 90 16.47 -2.27 -9.33
N SER A 91 17.37 -2.72 -8.45
CA SER A 91 17.91 -4.07 -8.50
C SER A 91 16.89 -5.17 -8.28
N LEU A 92 15.72 -4.84 -7.72
CA LEU A 92 14.65 -5.77 -7.43
C LEU A 92 13.45 -5.62 -8.38
N MET A 93 13.53 -4.72 -9.35
CA MET A 93 12.41 -4.43 -10.25
C MET A 93 12.06 -5.60 -11.15
N GLN A 94 13.05 -6.34 -11.64
CA GLN A 94 12.80 -7.51 -12.47
C GLN A 94 12.34 -8.68 -11.61
N VAL A 95 11.21 -9.27 -11.98
CA VAL A 95 10.67 -10.47 -11.31
C VAL A 95 10.85 -11.65 -12.25
N PRO A 96 11.62 -12.68 -11.87
CA PRO A 96 11.86 -13.83 -12.75
C PRO A 96 10.56 -14.50 -13.19
N GLY A 97 10.42 -14.73 -14.49
CA GLY A 97 9.27 -15.42 -15.08
C GLY A 97 8.05 -14.53 -15.29
N GLU A 98 8.10 -13.25 -14.98
CA GLU A 98 6.97 -12.33 -15.09
C GLU A 98 7.22 -11.24 -16.12
N ASN A 99 6.13 -10.72 -16.72
CA ASN A 99 6.20 -9.66 -17.72
C ASN A 99 6.20 -8.24 -17.13
N GLY A 100 5.74 -8.07 -15.91
CA GLY A 100 5.66 -6.76 -15.26
C GLY A 100 6.86 -6.52 -14.35
N THR A 101 7.11 -5.26 -14.03
CA THR A 101 8.05 -4.93 -12.97
C THR A 101 7.46 -5.29 -11.61
N ARG A 102 8.29 -5.38 -10.59
CA ARG A 102 7.82 -5.70 -9.23
C ARG A 102 6.78 -4.71 -8.73
N ILE A 103 6.97 -3.42 -8.94
CA ILE A 103 5.99 -2.43 -8.52
C ILE A 103 4.70 -2.49 -9.33
N ASP A 104 4.77 -2.85 -10.62
CA ASP A 104 3.56 -3.05 -11.42
C ASP A 104 2.74 -4.23 -10.90
N LEU A 105 3.40 -5.35 -10.65
CA LEU A 105 2.75 -6.56 -10.15
C LEU A 105 2.18 -6.37 -8.73
N LEU A 106 2.94 -5.71 -7.85
CA LEU A 106 2.47 -5.38 -6.51
C LEU A 106 1.25 -4.47 -6.54
N SER A 107 1.29 -3.42 -7.37
CA SER A 107 0.16 -2.48 -7.46
C SER A 107 -1.09 -3.17 -7.98
N ALA A 108 -0.95 -4.10 -8.93
CA ALA A 108 -2.06 -4.89 -9.43
C ALA A 108 -2.69 -5.76 -8.33
N ARG A 109 -1.87 -6.37 -7.46
CA ARG A 109 -2.38 -7.14 -6.33
C ARG A 109 -3.06 -6.27 -5.28
N VAL A 110 -2.48 -5.12 -4.96
CA VAL A 110 -3.09 -4.15 -4.04
C VAL A 110 -4.46 -3.71 -4.56
N ASP A 111 -4.55 -3.36 -5.85
CA ASP A 111 -5.81 -2.99 -6.47
C ASP A 111 -6.85 -4.13 -6.36
N ALA A 112 -6.47 -5.35 -6.72
CA ALA A 112 -7.37 -6.49 -6.66
C ALA A 112 -7.88 -6.78 -5.24
N LEU A 113 -7.06 -6.53 -4.22
CA LEU A 113 -7.40 -6.83 -2.83
C LEU A 113 -8.21 -5.71 -2.16
N LEU A 114 -8.04 -4.47 -2.58
CA LEU A 114 -8.66 -3.32 -1.91
C LEU A 114 -9.83 -2.71 -2.66
N ASN A 115 -9.83 -2.77 -3.99
CA ASN A 115 -10.80 -2.05 -4.81
C ASN A 115 -12.18 -2.73 -4.77
N GLU A 116 -13.13 -2.09 -4.08
CA GLU A 116 -14.55 -2.51 -3.99
C GLU A 116 -14.78 -3.93 -3.43
N SER A 117 -13.75 -4.62 -3.03
CA SER A 117 -13.82 -6.06 -2.71
C SER A 117 -13.97 -6.37 -1.22
N TYR A 118 -13.77 -5.40 -0.34
CA TYR A 118 -13.77 -5.62 1.10
C TYR A 118 -14.09 -4.35 1.88
N ASP A 119 -14.82 -4.51 3.00
CA ASP A 119 -15.12 -3.41 3.91
C ASP A 119 -14.17 -3.45 5.10
N PHE A 120 -13.34 -2.41 5.23
CA PHE A 120 -12.37 -2.27 6.32
C PHE A 120 -12.95 -1.51 7.53
N GLY A 121 -14.27 -1.29 7.56
CA GLY A 121 -14.97 -0.65 8.67
C GLY A 121 -15.65 0.67 8.33
N ILE A 122 -15.47 1.18 7.12
CA ILE A 122 -16.05 2.45 6.65
C ILE A 122 -16.78 2.32 5.31
N GLY A 123 -17.08 1.10 4.92
CA GLY A 123 -17.63 0.80 3.61
C GLY A 123 -16.54 0.53 2.59
N PRO A 124 -16.94 0.06 1.41
CA PRO A 124 -15.98 -0.21 0.33
C PRO A 124 -15.26 1.05 -0.14
N ILE A 125 -14.05 0.87 -0.60
CA ILE A 125 -13.24 1.94 -1.21
C ILE A 125 -13.01 1.62 -2.68
N ALA A 126 -12.89 2.67 -3.50
CA ALA A 126 -12.67 2.53 -4.93
C ALA A 126 -11.36 3.19 -5.34
N LEU A 127 -10.69 2.59 -6.30
CA LEU A 127 -9.46 3.14 -6.86
C LEU A 127 -9.75 4.45 -7.61
N VAL A 128 -9.03 5.50 -7.25
CA VAL A 128 -9.09 6.79 -7.93
C VAL A 128 -8.01 6.88 -9.01
N TYR A 129 -6.78 6.47 -8.66
CA TYR A 129 -5.69 6.41 -9.62
C TYR A 129 -4.61 5.41 -9.18
N ASN A 130 -3.83 4.96 -10.13
CA ASN A 130 -2.61 4.19 -9.96
C ASN A 130 -1.56 4.82 -10.88
N LYS A 131 -0.61 5.54 -10.32
CA LYS A 131 0.39 6.31 -11.09
C LYS A 131 1.80 5.91 -10.73
N GLU A 132 2.68 5.94 -11.73
CA GLU A 132 4.09 5.65 -11.56
C GLU A 132 4.90 6.93 -11.33
N PHE A 133 5.86 6.83 -10.41
CA PHE A 133 6.74 7.93 -10.04
C PHE A 133 8.18 7.45 -9.94
N VAL A 134 9.09 8.36 -10.23
CA VAL A 134 10.52 8.18 -10.02
C VAL A 134 10.92 8.98 -8.79
N LEU A 135 11.44 8.30 -7.75
CA LEU A 135 11.90 8.98 -6.55
C LEU A 135 13.32 9.52 -6.74
N ASP A 136 14.23 8.66 -7.20
CA ASP A 136 15.60 9.00 -7.54
C ASP A 136 16.11 8.02 -8.61
N ASN A 137 17.41 8.03 -8.89
CA ASN A 137 17.98 7.17 -9.94
C ASN A 137 17.99 5.67 -9.58
N LYS A 138 17.64 5.31 -8.36
CA LYS A 138 17.66 3.91 -7.90
C LYS A 138 16.33 3.43 -7.31
N HIS A 139 15.38 4.34 -7.05
CA HIS A 139 14.12 4.00 -6.39
C HIS A 139 12.93 4.51 -7.21
N PHE A 140 11.97 3.63 -7.38
CA PHE A 140 10.77 3.86 -8.16
C PHE A 140 9.56 3.39 -7.38
N TYR A 141 8.41 4.04 -7.57
CA TYR A 141 7.20 3.61 -6.90
C TYR A 141 5.96 3.84 -7.73
N ARG A 142 4.89 3.10 -7.41
CA ARG A 142 3.56 3.40 -7.86
C ARG A 142 2.74 3.88 -6.66
N GLU A 143 1.91 4.87 -6.89
CA GLU A 143 0.98 5.38 -5.90
C GLU A 143 -0.44 5.03 -6.30
N LEU A 144 -1.15 4.37 -5.39
CA LEU A 144 -2.55 4.03 -5.54
C LEU A 144 -3.35 4.84 -4.54
N LYS A 145 -4.31 5.60 -5.03
CA LYS A 145 -5.23 6.33 -4.19
C LYS A 145 -6.61 5.71 -4.27
N PHE A 146 -7.15 5.39 -3.11
CA PHE A 146 -8.52 4.89 -2.97
C PHE A 146 -9.34 5.92 -2.19
N GLN A 147 -10.64 5.89 -2.42
CA GLN A 147 -11.57 6.78 -1.74
C GLN A 147 -12.85 6.02 -1.42
N THR A 148 -13.50 6.37 -0.30
CA THR A 148 -14.80 5.79 0.04
C THR A 148 -15.83 6.06 -1.05
N LEU A 149 -16.63 5.05 -1.32
CA LEU A 149 -17.71 5.12 -2.29
C LEU A 149 -18.87 5.98 -1.81
#